data_9899d2830aaa5f97dedb8a1151046fd0
#
_entry.id   9899d2830aaa5f97dedb8a1151046fd0
#
_cell.length_a   1.000
_cell.length_b   1.000
_cell.length_c   1.000
_cell.angle_alpha   90.00
_cell.angle_beta   90.00
_cell.angle_gamma   90.00
#
_symmetry.space_group_name_H-M   'P 1'
#
loop_
_entity.id
_entity.type
_entity.pdbx_description
1 polymer ?
#
loop_
_entity_poly.entity_id
_entity_poly.type
_entity_poly.pdbx_seq_one_letter_code
_entity_poly.pdbx_strand_id
1 'polypeptide(L)'
;MAMYEHVFLGTSSAEGLPNPVCNCPACQAARRLQGKNVRGRSSFKLSDEVMFDFGPDFVSQAQRYGGDLMHLEHVLITHTHYDHLSSFALCQYAGSLVPPEHPVKFYMVGDAYQMAEHILQDKALYNNGFSAVLEKGRVQFGKLSYFETYQI
;
A
#
# COMPACT_ATOMS: atom_id res chain seq x y z
N MET A 1 9.34 -19.44 15.65
CA MET A 1 10.12 -18.45 14.87
C MET A 1 9.23 -18.07 13.71
N ALA A 2 8.60 -16.90 13.74
CA ALA A 2 7.76 -16.45 12.64
C ALA A 2 8.67 -16.26 11.41
N MET A 3 8.42 -17.01 10.35
CA MET A 3 9.03 -16.74 9.06
C MET A 3 8.39 -15.44 8.56
N TYR A 4 9.16 -14.35 8.52
CA TYR A 4 8.74 -13.13 7.86
C TYR A 4 8.65 -13.43 6.37
N GLU A 5 7.44 -13.54 5.87
CA GLU A 5 7.22 -13.75 4.45
C GLU A 5 7.15 -12.39 3.76
N HIS A 6 8.26 -12.01 3.13
CA HIS A 6 8.33 -10.80 2.32
C HIS A 6 7.65 -11.06 0.99
N VAL A 7 6.65 -10.26 0.63
CA VAL A 7 5.86 -10.46 -0.59
C VAL A 7 5.82 -9.19 -1.44
N PHE A 8 6.30 -9.29 -2.68
CA PHE A 8 6.02 -8.29 -3.70
C PHE A 8 4.59 -8.49 -4.21
N LEU A 9 3.69 -7.61 -3.81
CA LEU A 9 2.30 -7.64 -4.22
C LEU A 9 2.11 -7.08 -5.64
N GLY A 10 2.96 -6.14 -6.03
CA GLY A 10 3.01 -5.59 -7.37
C GLY A 10 4.40 -5.03 -7.70
N THR A 11 4.77 -5.07 -8.97
CA THR A 11 6.12 -4.68 -9.44
C THR A 11 6.08 -3.89 -10.75
N SER A 12 4.95 -3.31 -11.11
CA SER A 12 4.82 -2.46 -12.27
C SER A 12 4.71 -0.98 -11.88
N SER A 13 4.88 -0.11 -12.86
CA SER A 13 4.57 1.32 -12.76
C SER A 13 3.06 1.57 -12.74
N ALA A 14 2.66 2.83 -12.74
CA ALA A 14 1.28 3.31 -12.71
C ALA A 14 0.36 2.67 -13.77
N GLU A 15 0.91 2.33 -14.94
CA GLU A 15 0.15 1.76 -16.06
C GLU A 15 -0.19 0.27 -15.87
N GLY A 16 0.52 -0.43 -15.00
CA GLY A 16 0.43 -1.88 -14.90
C GLY A 16 1.05 -2.60 -16.12
N LEU A 17 1.21 -3.91 -16.01
CA LEU A 17 1.65 -4.75 -17.14
C LEU A 17 0.76 -6.01 -17.23
N PRO A 18 0.07 -6.28 -18.35
CA PRO A 18 -0.02 -5.43 -19.55
C PRO A 18 -0.88 -4.18 -19.31
N ASN A 19 -0.46 -3.05 -19.86
CA ASN A 19 -1.33 -1.88 -19.90
C ASN A 19 -2.52 -2.16 -20.83
N PRO A 20 -3.77 -1.94 -20.41
CA PRO A 20 -4.96 -2.32 -21.17
C PRO A 20 -5.10 -1.64 -22.54
N VAL A 21 -4.53 -0.45 -22.69
CA VAL A 21 -4.58 0.32 -23.95
C VAL A 21 -3.26 0.29 -24.72
N CYS A 22 -2.28 -0.52 -24.32
CA CYS A 22 -0.98 -0.62 -24.96
C CYS A 22 -0.85 -1.93 -25.77
N ASN A 23 -0.34 -1.82 -26.98
CA ASN A 23 -0.11 -2.97 -27.86
C ASN A 23 1.37 -3.20 -28.21
N CYS A 24 2.29 -2.75 -27.33
CA CYS A 24 3.72 -3.01 -27.51
C CYS A 24 4.06 -4.50 -27.31
N PRO A 25 5.23 -4.97 -27.79
CA PRO A 25 5.63 -6.37 -27.67
C PRO A 25 5.59 -6.92 -26.24
N ALA A 26 5.96 -6.11 -25.24
CA ALA A 26 5.92 -6.51 -23.84
C ALA A 26 4.49 -6.75 -23.34
N CYS A 27 3.55 -5.83 -23.66
CA CYS A 27 2.14 -5.99 -23.29
C CYS A 27 1.48 -7.17 -24.01
N GLN A 28 1.80 -7.38 -25.29
CA GLN A 28 1.34 -8.56 -26.04
C GLN A 28 1.87 -9.86 -25.43
N ALA A 29 3.15 -9.90 -25.09
CA ALA A 29 3.76 -11.05 -24.45
C ALA A 29 3.12 -11.32 -23.07
N ALA A 30 2.90 -10.28 -22.26
CA ALA A 30 2.28 -10.42 -20.95
C ALA A 30 0.85 -10.97 -21.05
N ARG A 31 0.05 -10.50 -22.02
CA ARG A 31 -1.30 -11.02 -22.26
C ARG A 31 -1.30 -12.50 -22.67
N ARG A 32 -0.32 -12.91 -23.48
CA ARG A 32 -0.21 -14.29 -23.94
C ARG A 32 0.31 -15.23 -22.86
N LEU A 33 1.34 -14.81 -22.15
CA LEU A 33 2.04 -15.65 -21.17
C LEU A 33 1.34 -15.72 -19.83
N GLN A 34 0.62 -14.66 -19.44
CA GLN A 34 -0.07 -14.59 -18.14
C GLN A 34 0.84 -14.85 -16.93
N GLY A 35 0.26 -15.20 -15.78
CA GLY A 35 0.98 -15.53 -14.56
C GLY A 35 1.90 -14.37 -14.11
N LYS A 36 3.19 -14.67 -13.86
CA LYS A 36 4.19 -13.68 -13.40
C LYS A 36 4.47 -12.54 -14.38
N ASN A 37 4.01 -12.65 -15.61
CA ASN A 37 4.13 -11.58 -16.60
C ASN A 37 3.02 -10.51 -16.46
N VAL A 38 1.96 -10.80 -15.72
CA VAL A 38 0.92 -9.83 -15.39
C VAL A 38 1.29 -9.22 -14.04
N ARG A 39 1.63 -7.94 -14.04
CA ARG A 39 2.13 -7.23 -12.85
C ARG A 39 1.23 -6.04 -12.54
N GLY A 40 0.70 -6.02 -11.32
CA GLY A 40 0.01 -4.86 -10.75
C GLY A 40 0.97 -3.76 -10.34
N ARG A 41 0.43 -2.62 -9.97
CA ARG A 41 1.17 -1.44 -9.51
C ARG A 41 2.02 -1.76 -8.29
N SER A 42 3.08 -1.00 -8.10
CA SER A 42 4.08 -1.26 -7.05
C SER A 42 3.45 -1.32 -5.66
N SER A 43 3.74 -2.39 -4.94
CA SER A 43 3.39 -2.57 -3.53
C SER A 43 4.19 -3.73 -2.94
N PHE A 44 4.59 -3.60 -1.68
CA PHE A 44 5.45 -4.57 -1.02
C PHE A 44 5.03 -4.79 0.43
N LYS A 45 4.71 -6.03 0.78
CA LYS A 45 4.43 -6.46 2.15
C LYS A 45 5.74 -6.95 2.78
N LEU A 46 6.24 -6.22 3.75
CA LEU A 46 7.48 -6.56 4.47
C LEU A 46 7.21 -7.62 5.56
N SER A 47 6.06 -7.55 6.19
CA SER A 47 5.58 -8.49 7.20
C SER A 47 4.05 -8.44 7.26
N ASP A 48 3.43 -9.21 8.13
CA ASP A 48 1.98 -9.09 8.34
C ASP A 48 1.59 -7.72 8.91
N GLU A 49 2.51 -7.05 9.59
CA GLU A 49 2.28 -5.77 10.25
C GLU A 49 2.71 -4.56 9.39
N VAL A 50 3.58 -4.75 8.39
CA VAL A 50 4.25 -3.64 7.67
C VAL A 50 4.13 -3.78 6.17
N MET A 51 3.68 -2.71 5.51
CA MET A 51 3.52 -2.63 4.07
C MET A 51 4.09 -1.32 3.51
N PHE A 52 4.62 -1.35 2.30
CA PHE A 52 5.02 -0.19 1.53
C PHE A 52 4.02 0.07 0.42
N ASP A 53 3.59 1.33 0.33
CA ASP A 53 2.64 1.86 -0.64
C ASP A 53 1.23 1.22 -0.56
N PHE A 54 0.23 2.04 -0.79
CA PHE A 54 -1.17 1.67 -0.67
C PHE A 54 -1.95 2.21 -1.88
N GLY A 55 -1.67 1.60 -3.01
CA GLY A 55 -2.25 1.96 -4.29
C GLY A 55 -3.65 1.36 -4.52
N PRO A 56 -4.27 1.66 -5.66
CA PRO A 56 -5.64 1.23 -5.98
C PRO A 56 -5.79 -0.29 -6.17
N ASP A 57 -4.68 -1.00 -6.35
CA ASP A 57 -4.69 -2.45 -6.61
C ASP A 57 -4.71 -3.30 -5.32
N PHE A 58 -4.69 -2.68 -4.12
CA PHE A 58 -4.49 -3.39 -2.86
C PHE A 58 -5.44 -4.56 -2.64
N VAL A 59 -6.73 -4.41 -2.98
CA VAL A 59 -7.72 -5.48 -2.85
C VAL A 59 -7.38 -6.67 -3.75
N SER A 60 -7.13 -6.38 -5.03
CA SER A 60 -6.82 -7.43 -6.01
C SER A 60 -5.48 -8.10 -5.74
N GLN A 61 -4.52 -7.36 -5.22
CA GLN A 61 -3.21 -7.86 -4.82
C GLN A 61 -3.33 -8.77 -3.59
N ALA A 62 -4.04 -8.34 -2.55
CA ALA A 62 -4.29 -9.16 -1.37
C ALA A 62 -5.02 -10.46 -1.73
N GLN A 63 -6.07 -10.39 -2.53
CA GLN A 63 -6.81 -11.56 -2.98
C GLN A 63 -5.96 -12.53 -3.80
N ARG A 64 -5.10 -12.01 -4.68
CA ARG A 64 -4.29 -12.81 -5.61
C ARG A 64 -3.12 -13.50 -4.93
N TYR A 65 -2.51 -12.86 -3.96
CA TYR A 65 -1.27 -13.34 -3.33
C TYR A 65 -1.49 -13.86 -1.91
N GLY A 66 -2.76 -14.05 -1.50
CA GLY A 66 -3.11 -14.60 -0.20
C GLY A 66 -2.79 -13.65 0.96
N GLY A 67 -2.71 -12.35 0.68
CA GLY A 67 -2.43 -11.33 1.69
C GLY A 67 -3.66 -11.09 2.55
N ASP A 68 -3.59 -11.51 3.80
CA ASP A 68 -4.45 -11.01 4.86
C ASP A 68 -3.86 -9.68 5.35
N LEU A 69 -4.66 -8.64 5.39
CA LEU A 69 -4.27 -7.31 5.88
C LEU A 69 -4.87 -7.00 7.26
N MET A 70 -5.45 -7.99 7.93
CA MET A 70 -6.07 -7.81 9.24
C MET A 70 -5.08 -7.43 10.35
N HIS A 71 -3.83 -7.86 10.20
CA HIS A 71 -2.75 -7.56 11.16
C HIS A 71 -1.89 -6.36 10.74
N LEU A 72 -2.28 -5.64 9.69
CA LEU A 72 -1.52 -4.49 9.21
C LEU A 72 -1.59 -3.34 10.22
N GLU A 73 -0.44 -2.88 10.68
CA GLU A 73 -0.31 -1.78 11.65
C GLU A 73 0.40 -0.56 11.05
N HIS A 74 1.30 -0.79 10.09
CA HIS A 74 2.18 0.25 9.55
C HIS A 74 2.19 0.24 8.02
N VAL A 75 1.85 1.36 7.40
CA VAL A 75 1.95 1.57 5.95
C VAL A 75 2.88 2.74 5.68
N LEU A 76 3.96 2.48 4.94
CA LEU A 76 4.94 3.48 4.56
C LEU A 76 4.69 3.91 3.12
N ILE A 77 4.32 5.18 2.92
CA ILE A 77 4.09 5.74 1.60
C ILE A 77 5.39 6.34 1.07
N THR A 78 5.88 5.81 -0.04
CA THR A 78 7.14 6.25 -0.64
C THR A 78 6.99 7.61 -1.30
N HIS A 79 5.88 7.87 -2.00
CA HIS A 79 5.58 9.15 -2.64
C HIS A 79 4.10 9.26 -3.05
N THR A 80 3.70 10.43 -3.57
CA THR A 80 2.31 10.85 -3.77
C THR A 80 1.64 10.38 -5.07
N HIS A 81 2.34 9.70 -5.96
CA HIS A 81 1.69 9.21 -7.17
C HIS A 81 0.53 8.26 -6.81
N TYR A 82 -0.55 8.33 -7.60
CA TYR A 82 -1.80 7.63 -7.28
C TYR A 82 -1.67 6.10 -7.21
N ASP A 83 -0.66 5.56 -7.84
CA ASP A 83 -0.34 4.13 -7.82
C ASP A 83 0.36 3.69 -6.53
N HIS A 84 0.87 4.64 -5.74
CA HIS A 84 1.49 4.42 -4.43
C HIS A 84 0.61 4.90 -3.27
N LEU A 85 -0.17 5.97 -3.46
CA LEU A 85 -1.12 6.49 -2.49
C LEU A 85 -2.46 6.75 -3.18
N SER A 86 -3.45 5.93 -2.91
CA SER A 86 -4.78 6.07 -3.47
C SER A 86 -5.80 6.44 -2.41
N SER A 87 -6.41 7.62 -2.56
CA SER A 87 -7.52 8.05 -1.71
C SER A 87 -8.68 7.06 -1.74
N PHE A 88 -8.99 6.51 -2.90
CA PHE A 88 -10.03 5.51 -3.06
C PHE A 88 -9.69 4.21 -2.31
N ALA A 89 -8.44 3.76 -2.37
CA ALA A 89 -7.97 2.60 -1.62
C ALA A 89 -8.09 2.80 -0.11
N LEU A 90 -7.72 3.99 0.38
CA LEU A 90 -7.86 4.36 1.78
C LEU A 90 -9.34 4.35 2.20
N CYS A 91 -10.23 4.93 1.40
CA CYS A 91 -11.67 4.92 1.68
C CYS A 91 -12.26 3.50 1.68
N GLN A 92 -11.85 2.64 0.75
CA GLN A 92 -12.31 1.26 0.73
C GLN A 92 -11.85 0.47 1.96
N TYR A 93 -10.61 0.65 2.35
CA TYR A 93 -10.08 -0.01 3.54
C TYR A 93 -10.75 0.48 4.82
N ALA A 94 -10.96 1.79 4.95
CA ALA A 94 -11.63 2.40 6.08
C ALA A 94 -13.13 2.07 6.16
N GLY A 95 -13.76 1.88 5.00
CA GLY A 95 -15.17 1.47 4.90
C GLY A 95 -15.41 -0.02 5.13
N SER A 96 -14.40 -0.78 5.54
CA SER A 96 -14.58 -2.20 5.86
C SER A 96 -15.59 -2.39 7.00
N LEU A 97 -16.45 -3.41 6.87
CA LEU A 97 -17.53 -3.67 7.83
C LEU A 97 -17.02 -4.05 9.22
N VAL A 98 -15.80 -4.54 9.30
CA VAL A 98 -15.14 -4.89 10.57
C VAL A 98 -13.86 -4.06 10.65
N PRO A 99 -13.75 -3.14 11.59
CA PRO A 99 -12.52 -2.37 11.79
C PRO A 99 -11.35 -3.31 12.11
N PRO A 100 -10.12 -2.98 11.70
CA PRO A 100 -8.94 -3.72 12.14
C PRO A 100 -8.84 -3.70 13.67
N GLU A 101 -8.27 -4.74 14.26
CA GLU A 101 -8.08 -4.83 15.72
C GLU A 101 -7.23 -3.68 16.26
N HIS A 102 -6.33 -3.17 15.43
CA HIS A 102 -5.43 -2.06 15.75
C HIS A 102 -5.54 -0.95 14.72
N PRO A 103 -5.39 0.33 15.12
CA PRO A 103 -5.32 1.44 14.20
C PRO A 103 -4.14 1.30 13.25
N VAL A 104 -4.39 1.39 11.94
CA VAL A 104 -3.32 1.39 10.96
C VAL A 104 -2.73 2.79 10.85
N LYS A 105 -1.42 2.88 10.98
CA LYS A 105 -0.66 4.13 10.89
C LYS A 105 -0.05 4.27 9.51
N PHE A 106 -0.39 5.36 8.83
CA PHE A 106 0.19 5.73 7.54
C PHE A 106 1.32 6.73 7.75
N TYR A 107 2.52 6.36 7.33
CA TYR A 107 3.71 7.20 7.42
C TYR A 107 3.99 7.81 6.06
N MET A 108 4.00 9.14 6.02
CA MET A 108 4.21 9.88 4.78
C MET A 108 4.86 11.23 5.06
N VAL A 109 5.52 11.79 4.09
CA VAL A 109 6.21 13.08 4.20
C VAL A 109 5.70 14.09 3.19
N GLY A 110 5.79 15.37 3.53
CA GLY A 110 5.51 16.48 2.63
C GLY A 110 4.09 16.46 2.06
N ASP A 111 3.99 16.51 0.75
CA ASP A 111 2.73 16.67 0.03
C ASP A 111 1.79 15.47 0.16
N ALA A 112 2.35 14.28 0.44
CA ALA A 112 1.56 13.08 0.67
C ALA A 112 0.63 13.23 1.87
N TYR A 113 1.10 13.87 2.92
CA TYR A 113 0.29 14.16 4.09
C TYR A 113 -0.90 15.08 3.78
N GLN A 114 -0.66 16.14 3.02
CA GLN A 114 -1.73 17.09 2.65
C GLN A 114 -2.81 16.39 1.81
N MET A 115 -2.44 15.50 0.90
CA MET A 115 -3.40 14.70 0.15
C MET A 115 -4.19 13.75 1.05
N ALA A 116 -3.53 13.08 1.99
CA ALA A 116 -4.16 12.14 2.91
C ALA A 116 -5.01 12.85 3.96
N GLU A 117 -4.63 14.06 4.39
CA GLU A 117 -5.33 14.82 5.42
C GLU A 117 -6.80 15.08 5.06
N HIS A 118 -7.08 15.45 3.81
CA HIS A 118 -8.45 15.65 3.34
C HIS A 118 -9.31 14.39 3.44
N ILE A 119 -8.71 13.22 3.24
CA ILE A 119 -9.40 11.94 3.31
C ILE A 119 -9.58 11.53 4.76
N LEU A 120 -8.55 11.73 5.56
CA LEU A 120 -8.49 11.31 6.96
C LEU A 120 -9.24 12.25 7.92
N GLN A 121 -9.62 13.46 7.46
CA GLN A 121 -10.51 14.37 8.17
C GLN A 121 -11.98 13.92 8.12
N ASP A 122 -12.34 12.98 7.27
CA ASP A 122 -13.67 12.37 7.34
C ASP A 122 -13.81 11.59 8.66
N LYS A 123 -14.72 12.06 9.51
CA LYS A 123 -14.98 11.46 10.84
C LYS A 123 -15.35 9.98 10.76
N ALA A 124 -15.96 9.55 9.67
CA ALA A 124 -16.27 8.14 9.45
C ALA A 124 -15.01 7.29 9.31
N LEU A 125 -13.98 7.83 8.66
CA LEU A 125 -12.68 7.18 8.51
C LEU A 125 -11.94 7.13 9.85
N TYR A 126 -11.98 8.23 10.60
CA TYR A 126 -11.33 8.33 11.91
C TYR A 126 -11.93 7.35 12.93
N ASN A 127 -13.23 7.15 12.91
CA ASN A 127 -13.92 6.22 13.81
C ASN A 127 -13.61 4.75 13.51
N ASN A 128 -13.05 4.43 12.35
CA ASN A 128 -12.64 3.07 11.95
C ASN A 128 -11.15 2.80 12.20
N GLY A 129 -10.49 3.58 13.03
CA GLY A 129 -9.14 3.31 13.51
C GLY A 129 -8.01 3.71 12.56
N PHE A 130 -8.28 4.61 11.60
CA PHE A 130 -7.23 5.20 10.77
C PHE A 130 -6.53 6.33 11.51
N SER A 131 -5.23 6.30 11.55
CA SER A 131 -4.43 7.45 11.91
C SER A 131 -3.37 7.72 10.84
N ALA A 132 -3.32 8.94 10.32
CA ALA A 132 -2.16 9.39 9.57
C ALA A 132 -1.17 9.99 10.56
N VAL A 133 0.05 9.53 10.46
CA VAL A 133 1.14 10.06 11.26
C VAL A 133 2.14 10.71 10.32
N LEU A 134 2.33 12.02 10.47
CA LEU A 134 3.42 12.73 9.84
C LEU A 134 4.64 12.59 10.75
N GLU A 135 5.47 11.60 10.49
CA GLU A 135 6.73 11.49 11.21
C GLU A 135 7.90 11.82 10.30
N LYS A 136 8.67 12.83 10.73
CA LYS A 136 10.01 13.10 10.20
C LYS A 136 11.02 12.43 11.10
N GLY A 137 11.91 11.63 10.53
CA GLY A 137 13.00 11.01 11.27
C GLY A 137 12.86 9.50 11.41
N ARG A 138 13.30 8.98 12.54
CA ARG A 138 13.34 7.55 12.80
C ARG A 138 12.04 7.08 13.45
N VAL A 139 11.38 6.13 12.81
CA VAL A 139 10.19 5.45 13.34
C VAL A 139 10.54 4.02 13.70
N GLN A 140 10.31 3.64 14.93
CA GLN A 140 10.54 2.29 15.45
C GLN A 140 9.31 1.43 15.20
N PHE A 141 9.48 0.26 14.60
CA PHE A 141 8.46 -0.78 14.55
C PHE A 141 9.07 -2.11 15.00
N GLY A 142 8.36 -2.81 15.88
CA GLY A 142 8.91 -3.98 16.55
C GLY A 142 10.10 -3.64 17.47
N LYS A 143 10.80 -4.67 17.95
CA LYS A 143 11.88 -4.51 18.93
C LYS A 143 13.23 -4.15 18.32
N LEU A 144 13.47 -4.49 17.06
CA LEU A 144 14.78 -4.41 16.41
C LEU A 144 14.75 -3.68 15.05
N SER A 145 13.58 -3.22 14.61
CA SER A 145 13.41 -2.63 13.28
C SER A 145 12.98 -1.19 13.37
N TYR A 146 13.52 -0.36 12.50
CA TYR A 146 13.11 1.04 12.32
C TYR A 146 13.24 1.42 10.87
N PHE A 147 12.56 2.50 10.47
CA PHE A 147 12.83 3.20 9.21
C PHE A 147 13.11 4.68 9.48
N GLU A 148 13.81 5.30 8.56
CA GLU A 148 14.09 6.73 8.60
C GLU A 148 13.52 7.38 7.34
N THR A 149 12.92 8.55 7.50
CA THR A 149 12.39 9.35 6.40
C THR A 149 13.41 10.39 5.99
N TYR A 150 13.75 10.42 4.71
CA TYR A 150 14.59 11.44 4.11
C TYR A 150 13.78 12.21 3.08
N GLN A 151 13.88 13.52 3.11
CA GLN A 151 13.34 14.35 2.02
C GLN A 151 14.46 14.48 0.98
N ILE A 152 14.18 14.01 -0.24
CA ILE A 152 15.07 14.15 -1.40
C ILE A 152 14.73 15.43 -2.13
#